data_c23f9348d115e703087f3a1ad942ed76
#
_entry.id   c23f9348d115e703087f3a1ad942ed76
#
_cell.length_a   1.000
_cell.length_b   1.000
_cell.length_c   1.000
_cell.angle_alpha   90.00
_cell.angle_beta   90.00
_cell.angle_gamma   90.00
#
_symmetry.space_group_name_H-M   'P 1'
#
loop_
_entity.id
_entity.type
_entity.pdbx_description
1 polymer ?
#
loop_
_entity_poly.entity_id
_entity_poly.type
_entity_poly.pdbx_seq_one_letter_code
_entity_poly.pdbx_strand_id
1 'polypeptide(L)'
;MLKKMTPPQCRGARALLDMTQPQLATLAQLGLSTIVDFERERRTVSEEAVDKMQQALTDAGIEFIWENGGGPGVRLRKPSKYNLRK
;
A
#
# COMPACT_ATOMS: atom_id res chain seq x y z
N MET A 1 17.93 4.66 7.72
CA MET A 1 16.68 5.30 7.49
C MET A 1 15.61 4.30 7.15
N LEU A 2 14.50 4.39 7.80
CA LEU A 2 13.44 3.45 7.58
C LEU A 2 12.70 3.78 6.30
N LYS A 3 12.32 2.74 5.58
CA LYS A 3 11.58 2.91 4.35
C LYS A 3 10.13 2.60 4.63
N LYS A 4 9.39 3.64 4.96
CA LYS A 4 8.01 3.51 5.35
C LYS A 4 7.09 3.99 4.25
N MET A 5 6.05 3.23 4.01
CA MET A 5 5.04 3.58 3.04
C MET A 5 4.33 4.87 3.46
N THR A 6 4.11 5.76 2.51
CA THR A 6 3.33 6.97 2.76
C THR A 6 1.88 6.74 2.40
N PRO A 7 0.96 7.57 2.91
CA PRO A 7 -0.44 7.44 2.51
C PRO A 7 -0.69 7.49 1.00
N PRO A 8 -0.06 8.41 0.24
CA PRO A 8 -0.25 8.37 -1.22
C PRO A 8 0.24 7.07 -1.85
N GLN A 9 1.34 6.51 -1.36
CA GLN A 9 1.80 5.23 -1.88
C GLN A 9 0.78 4.13 -1.62
N CYS A 10 0.15 4.15 -0.46
CA CYS A 10 -0.87 3.16 -0.15
C CYS A 10 -2.05 3.27 -1.10
N ARG A 11 -2.55 4.49 -1.31
CA ARG A 11 -3.67 4.70 -2.21
C ARG A 11 -3.30 4.30 -3.65
N GLY A 12 -2.10 4.68 -4.08
CA GLY A 12 -1.64 4.34 -5.43
C GLY A 12 -1.48 2.85 -5.62
N ALA A 13 -0.95 2.16 -4.61
CA ALA A 13 -0.78 0.72 -4.69
C ALA A 13 -2.13 0.03 -4.82
N ARG A 14 -3.11 0.46 -4.00
CA ARG A 14 -4.43 -0.13 -4.11
C ARG A 14 -5.03 0.12 -5.49
N ALA A 15 -4.83 1.33 -6.01
CA ALA A 15 -5.38 1.64 -7.33
C ALA A 15 -4.77 0.74 -8.40
N LEU A 16 -3.47 0.51 -8.33
CA LEU A 16 -2.82 -0.37 -9.29
C LEU A 16 -3.33 -1.80 -9.23
N LEU A 17 -3.76 -2.23 -8.05
CA LEU A 17 -4.26 -3.58 -7.85
C LEU A 17 -5.77 -3.69 -7.95
N ASP A 18 -6.47 -2.58 -8.17
CA ASP A 18 -7.93 -2.55 -8.11
C ASP A 18 -8.42 -3.08 -6.77
N MET A 19 -7.72 -2.74 -5.73
CA MET A 19 -8.01 -3.27 -4.39
C MET A 19 -8.76 -2.21 -3.59
N THR A 20 -9.83 -2.64 -2.93
CA THR A 20 -10.60 -1.73 -2.08
C THR A 20 -9.94 -1.63 -0.71
N GLN A 21 -10.32 -0.60 0.05
CA GLN A 21 -9.84 -0.48 1.42
C GLN A 21 -10.23 -1.68 2.28
N PRO A 22 -11.48 -2.18 2.22
CA PRO A 22 -11.80 -3.38 2.99
C PRO A 22 -10.96 -4.59 2.59
N GLN A 23 -10.65 -4.74 1.31
CA GLN A 23 -9.81 -5.86 0.90
C GLN A 23 -8.41 -5.74 1.49
N LEU A 24 -7.84 -4.54 1.49
CA LEU A 24 -6.54 -4.36 2.10
C LEU A 24 -6.60 -4.63 3.60
N ALA A 25 -7.66 -4.17 4.26
CA ALA A 25 -7.80 -4.40 5.70
C ALA A 25 -7.80 -5.91 5.99
N THR A 26 -8.52 -6.67 5.19
CA THR A 26 -8.57 -8.11 5.37
C THR A 26 -7.19 -8.73 5.16
N LEU A 27 -6.50 -8.35 4.10
CA LEU A 27 -5.20 -8.93 3.80
C LEU A 27 -4.16 -8.55 4.86
N ALA A 28 -4.24 -7.35 5.38
CA ALA A 28 -3.29 -6.89 6.38
C ALA A 28 -3.71 -7.29 7.79
N GLN A 29 -4.91 -7.85 7.94
CA GLN A 29 -5.44 -8.25 9.25
C GLN A 29 -5.56 -7.04 10.17
N LEU A 30 -6.11 -5.97 9.61
CA LEU A 30 -6.33 -4.73 10.34
C LEU A 30 -7.78 -4.32 10.21
N GLY A 31 -8.23 -3.46 11.10
CA GLY A 31 -9.57 -2.91 10.97
C GLY A 31 -9.64 -1.94 9.80
N LEU A 32 -10.81 -1.82 9.21
CA LEU A 32 -10.99 -0.91 8.09
C LEU A 32 -10.68 0.53 8.49
N SER A 33 -11.06 0.93 9.70
CA SER A 33 -10.82 2.30 10.12
C SER A 33 -9.34 2.64 10.16
N THR A 34 -8.49 1.65 10.44
CA THR A 34 -7.04 1.89 10.44
C THR A 34 -6.55 2.25 9.04
N ILE A 35 -7.06 1.53 8.02
CA ILE A 35 -6.69 1.82 6.64
C ILE A 35 -7.17 3.22 6.26
N VAL A 36 -8.43 3.53 6.57
CA VAL A 36 -9.01 4.82 6.20
C VAL A 36 -8.26 5.95 6.89
N ASP A 37 -7.99 5.80 8.18
CA ASP A 37 -7.31 6.85 8.92
C ASP A 37 -5.91 7.08 8.38
N PHE A 38 -5.21 6.01 8.03
CA PHE A 38 -3.87 6.15 7.47
C PHE A 38 -3.93 6.88 6.12
N GLU A 39 -4.80 6.42 5.24
CA GLU A 39 -4.83 6.98 3.90
C GLU A 39 -5.32 8.43 3.87
N ARG A 40 -6.18 8.79 4.81
CA ARG A 40 -6.69 10.15 4.88
C ARG A 40 -5.90 11.00 5.86
N GLU A 41 -4.89 10.44 6.46
CA GLU A 41 -4.02 11.14 7.38
C GLU A 41 -4.80 11.76 8.53
N ARG A 42 -5.81 11.02 9.02
CA ARG A 42 -6.63 11.52 10.11
C ARG A 42 -5.96 11.42 11.46
N ARG A 43 -5.06 10.47 11.62
CA ARG A 43 -4.34 10.29 12.87
C ARG A 43 -3.07 9.50 12.58
N THR A 44 -2.18 9.50 13.54
CA THR A 44 -0.97 8.72 13.42
C THR A 44 -1.33 7.25 13.63
N VAL A 45 -1.00 6.42 12.67
CA VAL A 45 -1.23 5.00 12.74
C VAL A 45 0.09 4.34 13.13
N SER A 46 0.04 3.30 13.93
CA SER A 46 1.25 2.68 14.45
C SER A 46 2.14 2.15 13.33
N GLU A 47 3.44 2.12 13.59
CA GLU A 47 4.38 1.57 12.63
C GLU A 47 4.06 0.13 12.31
N GLU A 48 3.64 -0.62 13.31
CA GLU A 48 3.30 -2.02 13.10
C GLU A 48 2.16 -2.15 12.09
N ALA A 49 1.14 -1.30 12.21
CA ALA A 49 0.02 -1.35 11.28
C ALA A 49 0.45 -0.96 9.88
N VAL A 50 1.30 0.07 9.76
CA VAL A 50 1.80 0.49 8.45
C VAL A 50 2.61 -0.64 7.82
N ASP A 51 3.43 -1.32 8.63
CA ASP A 51 4.23 -2.43 8.12
C ASP A 51 3.34 -3.57 7.61
N LYS A 52 2.25 -3.84 8.30
CA LYS A 52 1.34 -4.89 7.86
C LYS A 52 0.68 -4.52 6.53
N MET A 53 0.30 -3.26 6.37
CA MET A 53 -0.27 -2.82 5.10
C MET A 53 0.76 -2.92 3.98
N GLN A 54 1.98 -2.46 4.26
CA GLN A 54 3.04 -2.48 3.27
C GLN A 54 3.37 -3.91 2.84
N GLN A 55 3.41 -4.82 3.81
CA GLN A 55 3.70 -6.21 3.50
C GLN A 55 2.58 -6.84 2.66
N ALA A 56 1.33 -6.53 3.00
CA ALA A 56 0.21 -7.07 2.24
C ALA A 56 0.25 -6.60 0.79
N LEU A 57 0.58 -5.33 0.58
CA LEU A 57 0.66 -4.80 -0.77
C LEU A 57 1.86 -5.37 -1.52
N THR A 58 2.98 -5.53 -0.84
CA THR A 58 4.16 -6.14 -1.46
C THR A 58 3.85 -7.58 -1.89
N ASP A 59 3.17 -8.32 -1.01
CA ASP A 59 2.82 -9.69 -1.34
C ASP A 59 1.84 -9.76 -2.50
N ALA A 60 1.04 -8.72 -2.68
CA ALA A 60 0.08 -8.67 -3.78
C ALA A 60 0.72 -8.21 -5.09
N GLY A 61 1.99 -7.85 -5.08
CA GLY A 61 2.70 -7.54 -6.32
C GLY A 61 3.18 -6.12 -6.47
N ILE A 62 3.10 -5.33 -5.42
CA ILE A 62 3.54 -3.95 -5.49
C ILE A 62 5.02 -3.83 -5.15
N GLU A 63 5.72 -3.03 -5.94
CA GLU A 63 7.07 -2.64 -5.64
C GLU A 63 7.04 -1.17 -5.23
N PHE A 64 7.57 -0.87 -4.05
CA PHE A 64 7.61 0.50 -3.55
C PHE A 64 8.87 1.17 -4.06
N ILE A 65 8.72 2.39 -4.54
CA ILE A 65 9.85 3.19 -5.01
C ILE A 65 10.11 4.23 -3.95
N TRP A 66 11.27 4.12 -3.31
CA TRP A 66 11.61 5.04 -2.23
C TRP A 66 12.28 6.27 -2.79
N GLU A 67 12.19 7.33 -2.02
CA GLU A 67 12.72 8.58 -2.51
C GLU A 67 14.23 8.49 -2.74
N ASN A 68 14.66 8.90 -3.92
CA ASN A 68 16.08 8.85 -4.24
C ASN A 68 16.37 9.88 -5.32
N GLY A 69 15.91 11.07 -5.12
CA GLY A 69 16.07 12.15 -6.09
C GLY A 69 14.76 12.53 -6.74
N GLY A 70 13.80 11.64 -6.73
CA GLY A 70 12.45 11.94 -7.13
C GLY A 70 11.55 11.58 -5.97
N GLY A 71 10.28 11.81 -6.04
CA GLY A 71 9.39 11.48 -4.97
C GLY A 71 9.17 9.98 -4.86
N PRO A 72 8.62 9.54 -3.74
CA PRO A 72 8.29 8.12 -3.59
C PRO A 72 7.15 7.72 -4.51
N GLY A 73 7.12 6.45 -4.91
CA GLY A 73 6.09 5.97 -5.79
C GLY A 73 5.83 4.49 -5.60
N VAL A 74 5.03 3.94 -6.48
CA VAL A 74 4.73 2.51 -6.48
C VAL A 74 4.57 2.04 -7.92
N ARG A 75 4.80 0.75 -8.14
CA ARG A 75 4.51 0.16 -9.42
C ARG A 75 4.27 -1.33 -9.22
N LEU A 76 3.66 -1.95 -10.22
CA LEU A 76 3.55 -3.39 -10.20
C LEU A 76 4.92 -3.97 -10.46
N ARG A 77 5.28 -5.00 -9.69
CA ARG A 77 6.62 -5.55 -9.77
C ARG A 77 6.89 -6.10 -11.15
N LYS A 78 5.87 -6.68 -11.76
CA LYS A 78 5.95 -7.15 -13.12
C LYS A 78 4.53 -7.39 -13.57
N PRO A 79 4.28 -7.52 -14.85
CA PRO A 79 2.92 -7.82 -15.29
C PRO A 79 2.46 -9.04 -14.53
N SER A 80 1.36 -8.89 -13.78
CA SER A 80 0.95 -9.95 -12.92
C SER A 80 -0.21 -10.66 -13.53
N LYS A 81 -0.57 -11.80 -12.97
CA LYS A 81 -1.73 -12.44 -13.42
C LYS A 81 -2.92 -11.61 -13.21
N TYR A 82 -2.87 -10.65 -12.32
CA TYR A 82 -4.02 -9.80 -12.12
C TYR A 82 -4.16 -8.76 -13.18
N ASN A 83 -3.12 -8.54 -14.01
CA ASN A 83 -3.14 -7.54 -15.02
C ASN A 83 -3.13 -8.07 -16.35
N LEU A 84 -3.65 -9.24 -16.54
CA LEU A 84 -3.57 -9.80 -17.83
C LEU A 84 -4.65 -9.43 -18.73
N ARG A 85 -5.42 -8.44 -18.40
CA ARG A 85 -6.35 -8.03 -19.26
C ARG A 85 -5.73 -7.52 -20.32
N LYS A 86 -5.38 -7.68 -20.99
CA LYS A 86 -4.76 -7.14 -21.97
C LYS A 86 -5.15 -7.44 -22.98
#